data_4bb0b9cf27db01b1d3c768e3c5119b9e
#
_entry.id   4bb0b9cf27db01b1d3c768e3c5119b9e
#
_cell.length_a   1.000
_cell.length_b   1.000
_cell.length_c   1.000
_cell.angle_alpha   90.00
_cell.angle_beta   90.00
_cell.angle_gamma   90.00
#
_symmetry.space_group_name_H-M   'P 1'
#
loop_
_entity.id
_entity.type
_entity.pdbx_description
1 polymer ?
#
loop_
_entity_poly.entity_id
_entity_poly.type
_entity_poly.pdbx_seq_one_letter_code
_entity_poly.pdbx_strand_id
1 'polypeptide(L)'
;MIETGRLRLSLHQMTDFNDLCAMWSDPDVVRHISGVPSSEQESWFRLLRYRGLWDLLGYGYWCVRTKADGRYVGDVGFADWKRDIEPPQDTVPEAGWVLARWAHGQGFATEALQAALAWMDGRGVDRTVCIIAPEHATSCRVAEKCGYFLKGSACFRGEQTLLLQRERDDR
;
A
#
# COMPACT_ATOMS: atom_id res chain seq x y z
N MET A 1 11.10 -11.86 -3.19
CA MET A 1 10.70 -12.04 -1.77
C MET A 1 11.58 -11.16 -0.91
N ILE A 2 11.00 -10.44 0.06
CA ILE A 2 11.70 -9.60 1.04
C ILE A 2 11.41 -10.17 2.42
N GLU A 3 12.41 -10.21 3.28
CA GLU A 3 12.23 -10.57 4.70
C GLU A 3 12.71 -9.43 5.60
N THR A 4 11.96 -9.21 6.68
CA THR A 4 12.28 -8.25 7.74
C THR A 4 12.50 -8.98 9.06
N GLY A 5 12.53 -8.26 10.16
CA GLY A 5 12.59 -8.88 11.49
C GLY A 5 11.41 -9.79 11.78
N ARG A 6 10.18 -9.35 11.43
CA ARG A 6 8.94 -10.05 11.78
C ARG A 6 8.11 -10.51 10.58
N LEU A 7 8.39 -9.99 9.37
CA LEU A 7 7.52 -10.12 8.21
C LEU A 7 8.23 -10.78 7.03
N ARG A 8 7.42 -11.40 6.18
CA ARG A 8 7.77 -11.88 4.85
C ARG A 8 6.84 -11.22 3.83
N LEU A 9 7.43 -10.59 2.82
CA LEU A 9 6.74 -9.96 1.69
C LEU A 9 6.99 -10.81 0.45
N SER A 10 5.94 -11.35 -0.13
CA SER A 10 5.99 -12.22 -1.32
C SER A 10 4.95 -11.79 -2.35
N LEU A 11 5.08 -12.29 -3.57
CA LEU A 11 4.03 -12.08 -4.57
C LEU A 11 2.76 -12.83 -4.15
N HIS A 12 1.61 -12.22 -4.41
CA HIS A 12 0.32 -12.86 -4.14
C HIS A 12 0.17 -14.15 -4.93
N GLN A 13 -0.47 -15.12 -4.30
CA GLN A 13 -0.84 -16.42 -4.87
C GLN A 13 -2.34 -16.65 -4.75
N MET A 14 -2.86 -17.64 -5.47
CA MET A 14 -4.27 -18.03 -5.35
C MET A 14 -4.68 -18.36 -3.91
N THR A 15 -3.78 -18.95 -3.16
CA THR A 15 -4.00 -19.30 -1.74
C THR A 15 -4.19 -18.09 -0.82
N ASP A 16 -3.81 -16.89 -1.25
CA ASP A 16 -3.99 -15.65 -0.48
C ASP A 16 -5.38 -15.03 -0.67
N PHE A 17 -6.17 -15.55 -1.62
CA PHE A 17 -7.44 -14.92 -2.01
C PHE A 17 -8.44 -14.80 -0.87
N ASN A 18 -8.62 -15.86 -0.06
CA ASN A 18 -9.56 -15.84 1.06
C ASN A 18 -9.18 -14.82 2.13
N ASP A 19 -7.89 -14.72 2.45
CA ASP A 19 -7.37 -13.72 3.40
C ASP A 19 -7.56 -12.30 2.87
N LEU A 20 -7.28 -12.08 1.59
CA LEU A 20 -7.47 -10.79 0.91
C LEU A 20 -8.96 -10.40 0.91
N CYS A 21 -9.87 -11.32 0.57
CA CYS A 21 -11.31 -11.09 0.64
C CYS A 21 -11.76 -10.70 2.05
N ALA A 22 -11.33 -11.45 3.06
CA ALA A 22 -11.70 -11.18 4.45
C ALA A 22 -11.23 -9.78 4.89
N MET A 23 -10.03 -9.38 4.51
CA MET A 23 -9.51 -8.05 4.83
C MET A 23 -10.30 -6.93 4.13
N TRP A 24 -10.53 -7.05 2.83
CA TRP A 24 -11.19 -6.00 2.04
C TRP A 24 -12.72 -5.94 2.24
N SER A 25 -13.33 -6.98 2.80
CA SER A 25 -14.73 -6.99 3.22
C SER A 25 -14.95 -6.46 4.64
N ASP A 26 -13.88 -6.20 5.41
CA ASP A 26 -13.99 -5.65 6.77
C ASP A 26 -14.26 -4.14 6.71
N PRO A 27 -15.42 -3.65 7.21
CA PRO A 27 -15.77 -2.23 7.18
C PRO A 27 -14.80 -1.34 7.95
N ASP A 28 -14.15 -1.85 8.99
CA ASP A 28 -13.17 -1.08 9.75
C ASP A 28 -11.85 -0.91 9.00
N VAL A 29 -11.49 -1.87 8.14
CA VAL A 29 -10.31 -1.78 7.27
C VAL A 29 -10.53 -0.75 6.16
N VAL A 30 -11.68 -0.79 5.50
CA VAL A 30 -11.93 0.04 4.30
C VAL A 30 -12.45 1.44 4.61
N ARG A 31 -12.74 1.76 5.87
CA ARG A 31 -13.38 3.02 6.31
C ARG A 31 -12.78 4.28 5.67
N HIS A 32 -11.46 4.37 5.62
CA HIS A 32 -10.73 5.54 5.08
C HIS A 32 -10.12 5.28 3.69
N ILE A 33 -10.50 4.19 3.02
CA ILE A 33 -9.99 3.81 1.69
C ILE A 33 -11.10 3.98 0.65
N SER A 34 -12.07 3.08 0.67
CA SER A 34 -13.23 3.11 -0.23
C SER A 34 -14.52 3.52 0.48
N GLY A 35 -14.53 3.47 1.82
CA GLY A 35 -15.72 3.65 2.65
C GLY A 35 -16.73 2.51 2.57
N VAL A 36 -16.56 1.59 1.64
CA VAL A 36 -17.49 0.48 1.38
C VAL A 36 -16.72 -0.83 1.30
N PRO A 37 -17.15 -1.88 2.04
CA PRO A 37 -16.58 -3.22 1.92
C PRO A 37 -16.60 -3.73 0.48
N SER A 38 -15.50 -4.34 0.06
CA SER A 38 -15.40 -4.95 -1.26
C SER A 38 -16.17 -6.25 -1.34
N SER A 39 -16.81 -6.48 -2.50
CA SER A 39 -17.35 -7.77 -2.86
C SER A 39 -16.24 -8.80 -3.15
N GLU A 40 -16.60 -10.07 -3.22
CA GLU A 40 -15.69 -11.14 -3.62
C GLU A 40 -15.12 -10.89 -5.03
N GLN A 41 -15.96 -10.45 -5.97
CA GLN A 41 -15.53 -10.13 -7.34
C GLN A 41 -14.52 -8.96 -7.37
N GLU A 42 -14.74 -7.91 -6.59
CA GLU A 42 -13.81 -6.79 -6.50
C GLU A 42 -12.47 -7.23 -5.89
N SER A 43 -12.50 -8.10 -4.89
CA SER A 43 -11.33 -8.70 -4.28
C SER A 43 -10.58 -9.61 -5.26
N TRP A 44 -11.30 -10.35 -6.10
CA TRP A 44 -10.73 -11.15 -7.18
C TRP A 44 -9.98 -10.28 -8.19
N PHE A 45 -10.62 -9.21 -8.69
CA PHE A 45 -9.96 -8.29 -9.61
C PHE A 45 -8.78 -7.56 -8.97
N ARG A 46 -8.81 -7.33 -7.66
CA ARG A 46 -7.68 -6.77 -6.92
C ARG A 46 -6.49 -7.71 -6.91
N LEU A 47 -6.70 -8.98 -6.62
CA LEU A 47 -5.65 -10.01 -6.69
C LEU A 47 -5.00 -10.06 -8.09
N LEU A 48 -5.82 -10.09 -9.14
CA LEU A 48 -5.33 -10.11 -10.52
C LEU A 48 -4.54 -8.83 -10.86
N ARG A 49 -5.01 -7.65 -10.43
CA ARG A 49 -4.27 -6.39 -10.61
C ARG A 49 -2.94 -6.41 -9.88
N TYR A 50 -2.90 -6.86 -8.65
CA TYR A 50 -1.65 -6.95 -7.90
C TYR A 50 -0.61 -7.82 -8.62
N ARG A 51 -1.02 -8.91 -9.21
CA ARG A 51 -0.14 -9.75 -10.03
C ARG A 51 0.26 -9.06 -11.33
N GLY A 52 -0.71 -8.47 -12.03
CA GLY A 52 -0.49 -7.76 -13.29
C GLY A 52 0.48 -6.59 -13.16
N LEU A 53 0.48 -5.86 -12.04
CA LEU A 53 1.44 -4.78 -11.78
C LEU A 53 2.89 -5.29 -11.86
N TRP A 54 3.18 -6.42 -11.23
CA TRP A 54 4.51 -7.02 -11.25
C TRP A 54 4.97 -7.43 -12.65
N ASP A 55 4.05 -7.98 -13.43
CA ASP A 55 4.34 -8.43 -14.77
C ASP A 55 4.58 -7.26 -15.75
N LEU A 56 3.77 -6.20 -15.62
CA LEU A 56 3.82 -5.05 -16.53
C LEU A 56 4.81 -3.97 -16.13
N LEU A 57 4.95 -3.69 -14.82
CA LEU A 57 5.75 -2.57 -14.31
C LEU A 57 7.07 -3.01 -13.68
N GLY A 58 7.22 -4.29 -13.37
CA GLY A 58 8.36 -4.83 -12.62
C GLY A 58 8.34 -4.46 -11.12
N TYR A 59 7.26 -3.83 -10.64
CA TYR A 59 6.96 -3.59 -9.23
C TYR A 59 5.45 -3.67 -8.99
N GLY A 60 5.05 -3.86 -7.73
CA GLY A 60 3.64 -4.00 -7.40
C GLY A 60 3.42 -4.15 -5.90
N TYR A 61 2.28 -4.73 -5.54
CA TYR A 61 1.94 -5.02 -4.16
C TYR A 61 2.44 -6.39 -3.74
N TRP A 62 2.98 -6.46 -2.53
CA TRP A 62 3.32 -7.72 -1.86
C TRP A 62 2.20 -8.15 -0.94
N CYS A 63 1.97 -9.46 -0.89
CA CYS A 63 1.31 -10.13 0.21
C CYS A 63 2.26 -10.15 1.41
N VAL A 64 1.83 -9.61 2.54
CA VAL A 64 2.62 -9.53 3.77
C VAL A 64 2.10 -10.54 4.77
N ARG A 65 3.01 -11.39 5.27
CA ARG A 65 2.72 -12.38 6.31
C ARG A 65 3.73 -12.31 7.44
N THR A 66 3.30 -12.70 8.63
CA THR A 66 4.23 -12.87 9.76
C THR A 66 5.18 -14.04 9.51
N LYS A 67 6.40 -13.94 10.00
CA LYS A 67 7.37 -15.04 9.96
C LYS A 67 7.09 -16.12 11.01
N ALA A 68 6.47 -15.71 12.13
CA ALA A 68 6.25 -16.58 13.27
C ALA A 68 5.24 -17.70 12.98
N ASP A 69 4.12 -17.36 12.35
CA ASP A 69 2.98 -18.28 12.16
C ASP A 69 2.39 -18.23 10.74
N GLY A 70 2.96 -17.42 9.84
CA GLY A 70 2.47 -17.28 8.47
C GLY A 70 1.14 -16.54 8.35
N ARG A 71 0.67 -15.89 9.40
CA ARG A 71 -0.61 -15.19 9.39
C ARG A 71 -0.58 -13.99 8.45
N TYR A 72 -1.65 -13.84 7.66
CA TYR A 72 -1.80 -12.75 6.70
C TYR A 72 -1.92 -11.40 7.44
N VAL A 73 -1.00 -10.49 7.13
CA VAL A 73 -0.94 -9.14 7.70
C VAL A 73 -1.68 -8.15 6.82
N GLY A 74 -1.51 -8.25 5.50
CA GLY A 74 -2.13 -7.35 4.54
C GLY A 74 -1.35 -7.23 3.24
N ASP A 75 -1.62 -6.12 2.54
CA ASP A 75 -1.02 -5.79 1.25
C ASP A 75 -0.25 -4.48 1.35
N VAL A 76 1.00 -4.47 0.92
CA VAL A 76 1.85 -3.27 0.90
C VAL A 76 2.61 -3.23 -0.42
N GLY A 77 2.70 -2.08 -1.06
CA GLY A 77 3.45 -1.98 -2.30
C GLY A 77 3.28 -0.68 -3.06
N PHE A 78 3.51 -0.75 -4.35
CA PHE A 78 3.50 0.39 -5.25
C PHE A 78 2.70 0.08 -6.51
N ALA A 79 2.12 1.12 -7.09
CA ALA A 79 1.42 1.02 -8.36
C ALA A 79 1.52 2.33 -9.15
N ASP A 80 1.29 2.25 -10.44
CA ASP A 80 0.90 3.37 -11.27
C ASP A 80 -0.58 3.18 -11.61
N TRP A 81 -1.42 3.84 -10.81
CA TRP A 81 -2.87 3.68 -10.92
C TRP A 81 -3.51 4.47 -12.05
N LYS A 82 -2.73 5.33 -12.75
CA LYS A 82 -3.29 6.24 -13.75
C LYS A 82 -4.52 6.98 -13.21
N ARG A 83 -4.40 7.50 -11.97
CA ARG A 83 -5.52 8.15 -11.31
C ARG A 83 -5.98 9.39 -12.04
N ASP A 84 -7.29 9.55 -12.14
CA ASP A 84 -7.93 10.82 -12.47
C ASP A 84 -7.96 11.68 -11.19
N ILE A 85 -6.90 12.43 -10.98
CA ILE A 85 -6.66 13.26 -9.79
C ILE A 85 -6.35 14.69 -10.20
N GLU A 86 -6.87 15.68 -9.46
CA GLU A 86 -6.69 17.10 -9.76
C GLU A 86 -5.98 17.80 -8.58
N PRO A 87 -4.85 18.50 -8.80
CA PRO A 87 -4.13 18.62 -10.07
C PRO A 87 -3.50 17.29 -10.52
N PRO A 88 -3.31 17.10 -11.85
CA PRO A 88 -2.67 15.90 -12.37
C PRO A 88 -1.27 15.69 -11.76
N GLN A 89 -0.94 14.44 -11.47
CA GLN A 89 0.36 14.09 -10.91
C GLN A 89 1.26 13.44 -11.96
N ASP A 90 2.56 13.65 -11.79
CA ASP A 90 3.56 12.95 -12.60
C ASP A 90 3.42 11.43 -12.42
N THR A 91 3.79 10.69 -13.45
CA THR A 91 3.87 9.22 -13.37
C THR A 91 5.05 8.84 -12.46
N VAL A 92 4.74 8.60 -11.19
CA VAL A 92 5.67 8.09 -10.18
C VAL A 92 5.00 6.94 -9.43
N PRO A 93 5.77 5.98 -8.90
CA PRO A 93 5.18 4.90 -8.13
C PRO A 93 4.43 5.44 -6.91
N GLU A 94 3.14 5.09 -6.81
CA GLU A 94 2.30 5.42 -5.67
C GLU A 94 2.34 4.28 -4.65
N ALA A 95 2.80 4.59 -3.46
CA ALA A 95 2.80 3.66 -2.34
C ALA A 95 1.41 3.49 -1.76
N GLY A 96 1.10 2.27 -1.33
CA GLY A 96 -0.11 1.96 -0.62
C GLY A 96 0.08 0.80 0.35
N TRP A 97 -0.73 0.81 1.41
CA TRP A 97 -0.74 -0.23 2.43
C TRP A 97 -2.15 -0.40 2.99
N VAL A 98 -2.55 -1.64 3.13
CA VAL A 98 -3.82 -2.05 3.75
C VAL A 98 -3.54 -3.26 4.62
N LEU A 99 -3.90 -3.20 5.89
CA LEU A 99 -3.65 -4.26 6.84
C LEU A 99 -4.96 -4.81 7.41
N ALA A 100 -4.98 -6.11 7.64
CA ALA A 100 -6.04 -6.77 8.38
C ALA A 100 -6.17 -6.15 9.78
N ARG A 101 -7.39 -6.01 10.28
CA ARG A 101 -7.70 -5.32 11.53
C ARG A 101 -6.85 -5.79 12.72
N TRP A 102 -6.62 -7.10 12.84
CA TRP A 102 -5.79 -7.65 13.91
C TRP A 102 -4.35 -7.17 13.90
N ALA A 103 -3.83 -6.76 12.74
CA ALA A 103 -2.46 -6.32 12.54
C ALA A 103 -2.25 -4.81 12.83
N HIS A 104 -3.33 -4.08 13.08
CA HIS A 104 -3.24 -2.65 13.38
C HIS A 104 -2.54 -2.39 14.72
N GLY A 105 -1.86 -1.24 14.84
CA GLY A 105 -1.20 -0.79 16.07
C GLY A 105 0.09 -1.52 16.44
N GLN A 106 0.54 -2.50 15.64
CA GLN A 106 1.72 -3.33 15.94
C GLN A 106 2.99 -2.90 15.21
N GLY A 107 2.92 -1.80 14.42
CA GLY A 107 4.05 -1.30 13.64
C GLY A 107 4.32 -2.07 12.34
N PHE A 108 3.50 -3.05 11.98
CA PHE A 108 3.68 -3.85 10.77
C PHE A 108 3.60 -3.04 9.48
N ALA A 109 2.73 -2.04 9.40
CA ALA A 109 2.63 -1.17 8.23
C ALA A 109 3.96 -0.42 7.98
N THR A 110 4.53 0.17 9.02
CA THR A 110 5.80 0.88 8.94
C THR A 110 6.93 -0.06 8.54
N GLU A 111 7.03 -1.23 9.18
CA GLU A 111 8.07 -2.23 8.89
C GLU A 111 8.01 -2.74 7.45
N ALA A 112 6.81 -3.07 6.97
CA ALA A 112 6.60 -3.56 5.62
C ALA A 112 6.88 -2.46 4.57
N LEU A 113 6.38 -1.24 4.80
CA LEU A 113 6.58 -0.13 3.87
C LEU A 113 8.05 0.29 3.79
N GLN A 114 8.77 0.33 4.91
CA GLN A 114 10.22 0.62 4.91
C GLN A 114 11.00 -0.42 4.11
N ALA A 115 10.68 -1.70 4.25
CA ALA A 115 11.31 -2.77 3.49
C ALA A 115 10.99 -2.67 1.98
N ALA A 116 9.75 -2.34 1.63
CA ALA A 116 9.33 -2.11 0.25
C ALA A 116 10.02 -0.89 -0.36
N LEU A 117 10.18 0.20 0.41
CA LEU A 117 10.90 1.41 -0.02
C LEU A 117 12.39 1.13 -0.25
N ALA A 118 13.05 0.42 0.66
CA ALA A 118 14.45 0.02 0.49
C ALA A 118 14.65 -0.81 -0.79
N TRP A 119 13.68 -1.65 -1.14
CA TRP A 119 13.69 -2.40 -2.40
C TRP A 119 13.54 -1.49 -3.62
N MET A 120 12.68 -0.46 -3.57
CA MET A 120 12.53 0.53 -4.65
C MET A 120 13.79 1.40 -4.79
N ASP A 121 14.38 1.83 -3.67
CA ASP A 121 15.64 2.60 -3.65
C ASP A 121 16.78 1.83 -4.33
N GLY A 122 16.87 0.51 -4.05
CA GLY A 122 17.84 -0.39 -4.69
C GLY A 122 17.64 -0.57 -6.20
N ARG A 123 16.49 -0.18 -6.74
CA ARG A 123 16.16 -0.19 -8.18
C ARG A 123 16.31 1.18 -8.84
N GLY A 124 16.80 2.17 -8.11
CA GLY A 124 17.03 3.51 -8.64
C GLY A 124 15.76 4.36 -8.76
N VAL A 125 14.72 4.05 -7.98
CA VAL A 125 13.52 4.88 -7.92
C VAL A 125 13.77 6.04 -6.97
N ASP A 126 13.90 7.24 -7.51
CA ASP A 126 14.28 8.43 -6.75
C ASP A 126 13.12 9.05 -5.98
N ARG A 127 11.88 8.80 -6.43
CA ARG A 127 10.70 9.43 -5.85
C ARG A 127 9.51 8.49 -5.82
N THR A 128 8.77 8.50 -4.71
CA THR A 128 7.47 7.86 -4.57
C THR A 128 6.46 8.81 -3.97
N VAL A 129 5.18 8.60 -4.22
CA VAL A 129 4.09 9.39 -3.64
C VAL A 129 3.11 8.48 -2.92
N CYS A 130 2.26 9.03 -2.08
CA CYS A 130 1.03 8.37 -1.61
C CYS A 130 -0.08 9.40 -1.43
N ILE A 131 -1.32 8.95 -1.52
CA ILE A 131 -2.51 9.75 -1.21
C ILE A 131 -3.19 9.19 0.04
N ILE A 132 -3.61 10.07 0.93
CA ILE A 132 -4.20 9.68 2.20
C ILE A 132 -5.39 10.60 2.50
N ALA A 133 -6.52 10.03 2.90
CA ALA A 133 -7.66 10.81 3.38
C ALA A 133 -7.24 11.67 4.57
N PRO A 134 -7.60 12.98 4.63
CA PRO A 134 -7.12 13.90 5.67
C PRO A 134 -7.41 13.43 7.11
N GLU A 135 -8.52 12.74 7.30
CA GLU A 135 -8.94 12.20 8.60
C GLU A 135 -8.23 10.89 8.99
N HIS A 136 -7.47 10.27 8.07
CA HIS A 136 -6.79 8.99 8.34
C HIS A 136 -5.42 9.21 9.05
N ALA A 137 -5.46 9.76 10.24
CA ALA A 137 -4.26 10.11 11.03
C ALA A 137 -3.28 8.94 11.23
N THR A 138 -3.77 7.70 11.30
CA THR A 138 -2.91 6.52 11.45
C THR A 138 -2.04 6.29 10.21
N SER A 139 -2.60 6.42 9.01
CA SER A 139 -1.83 6.31 7.76
C SER A 139 -0.87 7.48 7.59
N CYS A 140 -1.25 8.70 7.97
CA CYS A 140 -0.34 9.84 7.97
C CYS A 140 0.91 9.57 8.82
N ARG A 141 0.74 9.04 10.04
CA ARG A 141 1.87 8.67 10.91
C ARG A 141 2.75 7.55 10.32
N VAL A 142 2.17 6.59 9.61
CA VAL A 142 2.96 5.57 8.88
C VAL A 142 3.78 6.22 7.78
N ALA A 143 3.17 7.07 6.96
CA ALA A 143 3.85 7.80 5.89
C ALA A 143 5.03 8.63 6.44
N GLU A 144 4.80 9.44 7.47
CA GLU A 144 5.83 10.26 8.12
C GLU A 144 7.02 9.43 8.62
N LYS A 145 6.75 8.29 9.29
CA LYS A 145 7.80 7.37 9.77
C LYS A 145 8.60 6.72 8.64
N CYS A 146 8.04 6.70 7.44
CA CYS A 146 8.68 6.17 6.23
C CYS A 146 9.32 7.27 5.36
N GLY A 147 9.42 8.52 5.87
CA GLY A 147 10.09 9.61 5.19
C GLY A 147 9.22 10.39 4.19
N TYR A 148 7.91 10.17 4.19
CA TYR A 148 7.00 10.97 3.38
C TYR A 148 6.72 12.32 4.06
N PHE A 149 6.65 13.37 3.26
CA PHE A 149 6.26 14.71 3.70
C PHE A 149 5.08 15.22 2.87
N LEU A 150 4.30 16.11 3.43
CA LEU A 150 3.15 16.71 2.75
C LEU A 150 3.63 17.59 1.58
N LYS A 151 3.23 17.24 0.37
CA LYS A 151 3.44 18.01 -0.85
C LYS A 151 2.30 19.01 -1.08
N GLY A 152 1.08 18.62 -0.74
CA GLY A 152 -0.12 19.42 -0.95
C GLY A 152 -1.40 18.62 -0.79
N SER A 153 -2.48 19.21 -1.28
CA SER A 153 -3.78 18.56 -1.37
C SER A 153 -4.19 18.36 -2.83
N ALA A 154 -4.97 17.34 -3.08
CA ALA A 154 -5.54 17.03 -4.38
C ALA A 154 -7.01 16.64 -4.23
N CYS A 155 -7.75 16.60 -5.32
CA CYS A 155 -9.10 16.07 -5.39
C CYS A 155 -9.08 14.73 -6.14
N PHE A 156 -9.59 13.70 -5.51
CA PHE A 156 -9.74 12.37 -6.11
C PHE A 156 -11.16 11.86 -5.88
N ARG A 157 -11.86 11.52 -6.96
CA ARG A 157 -13.29 11.09 -6.92
C ARG A 157 -14.21 12.09 -6.23
N GLY A 158 -13.92 13.40 -6.36
CA GLY A 158 -14.71 14.46 -5.73
C GLY A 158 -14.42 14.70 -4.25
N GLU A 159 -13.47 14.00 -3.66
CA GLU A 159 -13.06 14.15 -2.27
C GLU A 159 -11.64 14.71 -2.16
N GLN A 160 -11.42 15.52 -1.13
CA GLN A 160 -10.09 16.05 -0.84
C GLN A 160 -9.19 14.93 -0.30
N THR A 161 -7.97 14.86 -0.81
CA THR A 161 -6.95 13.94 -0.34
C THR A 161 -5.63 14.68 -0.10
N LEU A 162 -4.85 14.21 0.86
CA LEU A 162 -3.47 14.65 1.05
C LEU A 162 -2.58 13.96 0.04
N LEU A 163 -1.70 14.72 -0.60
CA LEU A 163 -0.64 14.20 -1.45
C LEU A 163 0.68 14.30 -0.70
N LEU A 164 1.29 13.17 -0.41
CA LEU A 164 2.58 13.10 0.25
C LEU A 164 3.63 12.54 -0.73
N GLN A 165 4.86 12.99 -0.58
CA GLN A 165 6.00 12.60 -1.40
C GLN A 165 7.15 12.16 -0.53
N ARG A 166 7.88 11.15 -1.01
CA ARG A 166 9.18 10.75 -0.48
C ARG A 166 10.22 10.81 -1.60
N GLU A 167 11.37 11.33 -1.28
CA GLU A 167 12.56 11.26 -2.13
C GLU A 167 13.55 10.28 -1.53
N ARG A 168 14.28 9.58 -2.40
CA ARG A 168 15.36 8.69 -1.95
C ARG A 168 16.48 9.54 -1.33
N ASP A 169 16.95 9.13 -0.15
CA ASP A 169 18.12 9.72 0.45
C ASP A 169 19.36 9.37 -0.41
N ASP A 170 19.99 10.37 -0.97
CA ASP A 170 21.31 10.22 -1.61
C ASP A 170 22.38 10.01 -0.52
N ARG A 171 22.57 8.76 -0.10
CA ARG A 171 23.69 8.37 0.77
C ARG A 171 24.66 7.44 0.05
#